data_e915b0fc77fdd3e94e7e32cb9b3c992a
#
_entry.id   e915b0fc77fdd3e94e7e32cb9b3c992a
#
_cell.length_a   1.000
_cell.length_b   1.000
_cell.length_c   1.000
_cell.angle_alpha   90.00
_cell.angle_beta   90.00
_cell.angle_gamma   90.00
#
_symmetry.space_group_name_H-M   'P 1'
#
loop_
_entity.id
_entity.type
_entity.pdbx_description
1 polymer ?
#
loop_
_entity_poly.entity_id
_entity_poly.type
_entity_poly.pdbx_seq_one_letter_code
_entity_poly.pdbx_strand_id
1 'polypeptide(L)'
;MKPHAGQPLASAGAPLGQSPVVMIMVHGRNAAPANILSFVPALGRPDITYLAPAAADRTWYPLSFMAEKEKNEPGISSGLWVLEQLVAHVVRSGVRRDHVVLLGFSQGACLTSEFAASHADRYGGVVLYTGGLLGPPGTTWSYGGSFGGTPIFLGGSDVDAHVPKTRVDESAAVFQRMGATVTEKIYPGMGHLVNEEELAFARTLLDEISGGG
;
A
#
# COMPACT_ATOMS: atom_id res chain seq x y z
N MET A 1 -6.97 21.33 -6.97
CA MET A 1 -5.48 21.37 -7.05
C MET A 1 -4.97 20.02 -6.60
N LYS A 2 -3.88 19.48 -7.20
CA LYS A 2 -3.31 18.18 -6.84
C LYS A 2 -1.95 18.41 -6.15
N PRO A 3 -1.90 18.55 -4.81
CA PRO A 3 -0.67 18.94 -4.10
C PRO A 3 0.48 17.95 -4.29
N HIS A 4 0.20 16.68 -4.52
CA HIS A 4 1.23 15.66 -4.71
C HIS A 4 1.69 15.49 -6.17
N ALA A 5 1.08 16.21 -7.12
CA ALA A 5 1.51 16.18 -8.51
C ALA A 5 2.90 16.79 -8.67
N GLY A 6 3.78 16.12 -9.43
CA GLY A 6 5.15 16.59 -9.68
C GLY A 6 6.11 16.45 -8.51
N GLN A 7 5.72 15.83 -7.41
CA GLN A 7 6.64 15.48 -6.34
C GLN A 7 7.65 14.41 -6.80
N PRO A 8 8.85 14.34 -6.20
CA PRO A 8 9.88 13.38 -6.56
C PRO A 8 9.40 11.93 -6.50
N LEU A 9 9.89 11.11 -7.43
CA LEU A 9 9.79 9.66 -7.40
C LEU A 9 11.19 9.10 -7.15
N ALA A 10 11.37 8.39 -6.02
CA ALA A 10 12.59 7.67 -5.73
C ALA A 10 12.46 6.20 -6.17
N SER A 11 13.60 5.57 -6.45
CA SER A 11 13.66 4.17 -6.85
C SER A 11 14.82 3.44 -6.19
N ALA A 12 14.68 2.12 -6.08
CA ALA A 12 15.72 1.19 -5.64
C ALA A 12 15.60 -0.12 -6.41
N GLY A 13 16.61 -0.99 -6.30
CA GLY A 13 16.66 -2.27 -7.01
C GLY A 13 16.91 -2.11 -8.50
N ALA A 14 16.34 -3.00 -9.32
CA ALA A 14 16.49 -2.98 -10.77
C ALA A 14 15.81 -1.74 -11.39
N PRO A 15 16.39 -1.16 -12.46
CA PRO A 15 15.72 -0.08 -13.22
C PRO A 15 14.36 -0.52 -13.77
N LEU A 16 13.41 0.41 -13.88
CA LEU A 16 12.12 0.14 -14.50
C LEU A 16 12.31 -0.32 -15.95
N GLY A 17 11.63 -1.39 -16.32
CA GLY A 17 11.76 -2.06 -17.64
C GLY A 17 12.85 -3.14 -17.68
N GLN A 18 13.64 -3.32 -16.64
CA GLN A 18 14.61 -4.41 -16.52
C GLN A 18 14.13 -5.54 -15.59
N SER A 19 13.08 -5.30 -14.81
CA SER A 19 12.42 -6.31 -13.96
C SER A 19 10.99 -6.54 -14.43
N PRO A 20 10.52 -7.81 -14.44
CA PRO A 20 9.12 -8.10 -14.71
C PRO A 20 8.21 -7.74 -13.53
N VAL A 21 8.76 -7.55 -12.32
CA VAL A 21 8.02 -7.26 -11.10
C VAL A 21 8.37 -5.86 -10.60
N VAL A 22 7.35 -5.09 -10.24
CA VAL A 22 7.49 -3.74 -9.67
C VAL A 22 6.72 -3.64 -8.36
N MET A 23 7.38 -3.17 -7.31
CA MET A 23 6.73 -2.82 -6.05
C MET A 23 6.65 -1.31 -5.90
N ILE A 24 5.43 -0.78 -5.77
CA ILE A 24 5.15 0.62 -5.45
C ILE A 24 5.01 0.74 -3.94
N MET A 25 5.85 1.58 -3.31
CA MET A 25 5.98 1.68 -1.86
C MET A 25 5.58 3.08 -1.36
N VAL A 26 4.58 3.15 -0.48
CA VAL A 26 3.97 4.42 -0.03
C VAL A 26 4.34 4.68 1.43
N HIS A 27 5.09 5.77 1.67
CA HIS A 27 5.62 6.13 2.98
C HIS A 27 4.55 6.66 3.95
N GLY A 28 4.83 6.58 5.25
CA GLY A 28 3.97 7.12 6.31
C GLY A 28 4.01 8.64 6.43
N ARG A 29 3.21 9.18 7.36
CA ARG A 29 3.18 10.62 7.71
C ARG A 29 4.55 11.09 8.20
N ASN A 30 4.94 12.31 7.84
CA ASN A 30 6.21 12.95 8.18
C ASN A 30 7.46 12.20 7.68
N ALA A 31 7.27 11.18 6.85
CA ALA A 31 8.33 10.40 6.23
C ALA A 31 8.60 10.87 4.79
N ALA A 32 9.61 10.29 4.17
CA ALA A 32 10.00 10.53 2.79
C ALA A 32 10.16 9.18 2.07
N PRO A 33 10.27 9.14 0.74
CA PRO A 33 10.51 7.92 -0.02
C PRO A 33 11.67 7.07 0.50
N ALA A 34 12.76 7.69 0.95
CA ALA A 34 13.91 6.98 1.52
C ALA A 34 13.56 6.16 2.76
N ASN A 35 12.57 6.58 3.55
CA ASN A 35 12.15 5.84 4.75
C ASN A 35 11.45 4.53 4.39
N ILE A 36 10.58 4.52 3.38
CA ILE A 36 9.91 3.28 2.97
C ILE A 36 10.85 2.39 2.16
N LEU A 37 11.75 2.96 1.36
CA LEU A 37 12.77 2.22 0.63
C LEU A 37 13.83 1.60 1.55
N SER A 38 13.94 2.02 2.81
CA SER A 38 14.82 1.37 3.79
C SER A 38 14.43 -0.09 4.10
N PHE A 39 13.22 -0.53 3.73
CA PHE A 39 12.83 -1.94 3.81
C PHE A 39 13.42 -2.81 2.69
N VAL A 40 13.86 -2.22 1.57
CA VAL A 40 14.34 -2.97 0.40
C VAL A 40 15.48 -3.96 0.71
N PRO A 41 16.51 -3.61 1.51
CA PRO A 41 17.53 -4.57 1.88
C PRO A 41 16.98 -5.80 2.61
N ALA A 42 15.99 -5.61 3.48
CA ALA A 42 15.34 -6.71 4.21
C ALA A 42 14.44 -7.57 3.30
N LEU A 43 13.95 -7.04 2.18
CA LEU A 43 13.21 -7.82 1.18
C LEU A 43 14.13 -8.74 0.36
N GLY A 44 15.44 -8.48 0.30
CA GLY A 44 16.44 -9.36 -0.29
C GLY A 44 16.31 -9.61 -1.80
N ARG A 45 15.59 -8.76 -2.54
CA ARG A 45 15.29 -8.91 -3.96
C ARG A 45 15.78 -7.70 -4.77
N PRO A 46 17.10 -7.59 -5.00
CA PRO A 46 17.67 -6.49 -5.77
C PRO A 46 17.32 -6.52 -7.27
N ASP A 47 16.80 -7.63 -7.75
CA ASP A 47 16.32 -7.89 -9.11
C ASP A 47 14.93 -7.27 -9.39
N ILE A 48 14.23 -6.81 -8.36
CA ILE A 48 12.90 -6.16 -8.46
C ILE A 48 13.06 -4.64 -8.55
N THR A 49 12.16 -3.99 -9.29
CA THR A 49 12.07 -2.53 -9.30
C THR A 49 11.20 -2.05 -8.14
N TYR A 50 11.74 -1.16 -7.30
CA TYR A 50 11.01 -0.49 -6.23
C TYR A 50 10.83 0.97 -6.56
N LEU A 51 9.60 1.47 -6.47
CA LEU A 51 9.23 2.86 -6.77
C LEU A 51 8.53 3.46 -5.55
N ALA A 52 9.01 4.61 -5.07
CA ALA A 52 8.42 5.29 -3.93
C ALA A 52 8.12 6.77 -4.28
N PRO A 53 6.84 7.14 -4.48
CA PRO A 53 6.46 8.53 -4.70
C PRO A 53 6.55 9.33 -3.40
N ALA A 54 6.89 10.62 -3.50
CA ALA A 54 6.87 11.54 -2.39
C ALA A 54 5.51 12.23 -2.23
N ALA A 55 5.07 12.41 -0.99
CA ALA A 55 3.99 13.33 -0.66
C ALA A 55 4.52 14.77 -0.56
N ALA A 56 3.71 15.76 -0.98
CA ALA A 56 3.97 17.16 -0.66
C ALA A 56 4.01 17.31 0.88
N ASP A 57 4.93 18.13 1.37
CA ASP A 57 5.11 18.38 2.81
C ASP A 57 5.21 17.09 3.65
N ARG A 58 5.66 16.00 3.04
CA ARG A 58 5.85 14.68 3.67
C ARG A 58 4.56 14.09 4.28
N THR A 59 3.39 14.50 3.80
CA THR A 59 2.08 14.10 4.36
C THR A 59 1.06 13.95 3.23
N TRP A 60 0.43 12.78 3.12
CA TRP A 60 -0.56 12.49 2.08
C TRP A 60 -1.89 13.23 2.29
N TYR A 61 -2.27 13.42 3.56
CA TYR A 61 -3.48 14.16 3.94
C TYR A 61 -3.34 14.67 5.38
N PRO A 62 -3.97 15.82 5.74
CA PRO A 62 -3.62 16.56 6.97
C PRO A 62 -4.10 15.89 8.27
N LEU A 63 -5.30 15.31 8.29
CA LEU A 63 -5.91 14.80 9.52
C LEU A 63 -5.73 13.28 9.67
N SER A 64 -6.41 12.69 10.68
CA SER A 64 -6.49 11.24 10.84
C SER A 64 -7.17 10.59 9.63
N PHE A 65 -6.75 9.38 9.29
CA PHE A 65 -7.42 8.54 8.30
C PHE A 65 -8.85 8.14 8.72
N MET A 66 -9.16 8.25 10.02
CA MET A 66 -10.48 8.03 10.61
C MET A 66 -11.33 9.32 10.69
N ALA A 67 -10.86 10.42 10.15
CA ALA A 67 -11.69 11.61 9.94
C ALA A 67 -12.58 11.45 8.71
N GLU A 68 -13.57 12.33 8.58
CA GLU A 68 -14.36 12.45 7.35
C GLU A 68 -13.42 12.73 6.17
N LYS A 69 -13.58 12.00 5.06
CA LYS A 69 -12.68 12.08 3.89
C LYS A 69 -12.59 13.49 3.34
N GLU A 70 -13.70 14.21 3.36
CA GLU A 70 -13.82 15.60 2.87
C GLU A 70 -12.87 16.56 3.60
N LYS A 71 -12.61 16.31 4.89
CA LYS A 71 -11.67 17.12 5.69
C LYS A 71 -10.20 16.84 5.37
N ASN A 72 -9.93 15.73 4.67
CA ASN A 72 -8.62 15.32 4.21
C ASN A 72 -8.36 15.67 2.72
N GLU A 73 -9.33 16.31 2.08
CA GLU A 73 -9.15 16.79 0.70
C GLU A 73 -8.38 18.13 0.65
N PRO A 74 -7.65 18.41 -0.43
CA PRO A 74 -7.47 17.59 -1.64
C PRO A 74 -6.34 16.54 -1.52
N GLY A 75 -5.87 16.26 -0.33
CA GLY A 75 -4.74 15.35 -0.08
C GLY A 75 -5.05 13.92 -0.54
N ILE A 76 -6.20 13.36 -0.12
CA ILE A 76 -6.59 11.99 -0.49
C ILE A 76 -6.70 11.85 -2.01
N SER A 77 -7.53 12.67 -2.65
CA SER A 77 -7.73 12.58 -4.11
C SER A 77 -6.45 12.81 -4.90
N SER A 78 -5.55 13.68 -4.41
CA SER A 78 -4.24 13.88 -5.02
C SER A 78 -3.31 12.68 -4.85
N GLY A 79 -3.29 12.04 -3.67
CA GLY A 79 -2.52 10.84 -3.42
C GLY A 79 -2.99 9.65 -4.26
N LEU A 80 -4.30 9.43 -4.32
CA LEU A 80 -4.90 8.39 -5.17
C LEU A 80 -4.55 8.60 -6.65
N TRP A 81 -4.63 9.84 -7.13
CA TRP A 81 -4.23 10.18 -8.49
C TRP A 81 -2.75 9.88 -8.77
N VAL A 82 -1.84 10.18 -7.82
CA VAL A 82 -0.41 9.85 -7.98
C VAL A 82 -0.22 8.34 -8.12
N LEU A 83 -0.88 7.53 -7.29
CA LEU A 83 -0.79 6.08 -7.38
C LEU A 83 -1.38 5.54 -8.68
N GLU A 84 -2.51 6.08 -9.14
CA GLU A 84 -3.12 5.73 -10.43
C GLU A 84 -2.16 6.02 -11.60
N GLN A 85 -1.57 7.22 -11.64
CA GLN A 85 -0.61 7.58 -12.68
C GLN A 85 0.65 6.70 -12.64
N LEU A 86 1.12 6.34 -11.44
CA LEU A 86 2.30 5.51 -11.28
C LEU A 86 2.03 4.06 -11.71
N VAL A 87 0.91 3.46 -11.31
CA VAL A 87 0.49 2.13 -11.78
C VAL A 87 0.33 2.13 -13.30
N ALA A 88 -0.33 3.14 -13.86
CA ALA A 88 -0.48 3.26 -15.31
C ALA A 88 0.88 3.43 -16.03
N HIS A 89 1.83 4.16 -15.45
CA HIS A 89 3.18 4.30 -15.99
C HIS A 89 3.92 2.97 -16.00
N VAL A 90 3.87 2.20 -14.90
CA VAL A 90 4.47 0.88 -14.77
C VAL A 90 3.90 -0.09 -15.81
N VAL A 91 2.57 -0.12 -15.95
CA VAL A 91 1.91 -1.01 -16.93
C VAL A 91 2.29 -0.61 -18.37
N ARG A 92 2.35 0.70 -18.68
CA ARG A 92 2.81 1.17 -20.01
C ARG A 92 4.27 0.84 -20.30
N SER A 93 5.12 0.63 -19.29
CA SER A 93 6.50 0.17 -19.49
C SER A 93 6.63 -1.32 -19.81
N GLY A 94 5.50 -2.04 -19.91
CA GLY A 94 5.45 -3.45 -20.27
C GLY A 94 5.28 -4.42 -19.07
N VAL A 95 5.21 -3.92 -17.85
CA VAL A 95 4.96 -4.75 -16.66
C VAL A 95 3.49 -5.12 -16.61
N ARG A 96 3.20 -6.41 -16.46
CA ARG A 96 1.82 -6.89 -16.29
C ARG A 96 1.26 -6.38 -14.97
N ARG A 97 -0.04 -6.08 -14.91
CA ARG A 97 -0.67 -5.59 -13.67
C ARG A 97 -0.60 -6.60 -12.52
N ASP A 98 -0.74 -7.89 -12.80
CA ASP A 98 -0.59 -8.98 -11.84
C ASP A 98 0.88 -9.23 -11.41
N HIS A 99 1.81 -8.39 -11.85
CA HIS A 99 3.20 -8.29 -11.41
C HIS A 99 3.50 -6.94 -10.71
N VAL A 100 2.46 -6.11 -10.50
CA VAL A 100 2.57 -4.89 -9.70
C VAL A 100 2.15 -5.18 -8.27
N VAL A 101 3.05 -4.95 -7.32
CA VAL A 101 2.80 -5.05 -5.88
C VAL A 101 2.64 -3.66 -5.30
N LEU A 102 1.63 -3.46 -4.48
CA LEU A 102 1.43 -2.22 -3.73
C LEU A 102 1.81 -2.46 -2.27
N LEU A 103 2.66 -1.62 -1.71
CA LEU A 103 3.05 -1.69 -0.30
C LEU A 103 2.89 -0.32 0.35
N GLY A 104 2.31 -0.26 1.52
CA GLY A 104 2.22 0.96 2.31
C GLY A 104 2.52 0.74 3.78
N PHE A 105 3.00 1.81 4.44
CA PHE A 105 3.19 1.85 5.88
C PHE A 105 2.39 3.00 6.49
N SER A 106 1.63 2.76 7.56
CA SER A 106 0.92 3.78 8.34
C SER A 106 -0.01 4.62 7.46
N GLN A 107 0.14 5.95 7.39
CA GLN A 107 -0.64 6.81 6.51
C GLN A 107 -0.58 6.36 5.05
N GLY A 108 0.60 5.88 4.60
CA GLY A 108 0.77 5.31 3.28
C GLY A 108 0.00 3.99 3.11
N ALA A 109 -0.08 3.15 4.14
CA ALA A 109 -0.90 1.93 4.09
C ALA A 109 -2.39 2.26 4.00
N CYS A 110 -2.85 3.30 4.71
CA CYS A 110 -4.24 3.74 4.60
C CYS A 110 -4.57 4.27 3.20
N LEU A 111 -3.67 5.08 2.60
CA LEU A 111 -3.83 5.55 1.22
C LEU A 111 -3.80 4.40 0.22
N THR A 112 -2.88 3.43 0.40
CA THR A 112 -2.77 2.24 -0.44
C THR A 112 -4.01 1.35 -0.33
N SER A 113 -4.58 1.21 0.87
CA SER A 113 -5.86 0.50 1.09
C SER A 113 -7.00 1.12 0.30
N GLU A 114 -7.15 2.43 0.39
CA GLU A 114 -8.18 3.18 -0.32
C GLU A 114 -7.98 3.11 -1.84
N PHE A 115 -6.71 3.23 -2.28
CA PHE A 115 -6.38 3.09 -3.70
C PHE A 115 -6.72 1.69 -4.22
N ALA A 116 -6.27 0.65 -3.53
CA ALA A 116 -6.52 -0.73 -3.94
C ALA A 116 -8.03 -1.04 -4.02
N ALA A 117 -8.81 -0.60 -3.02
CA ALA A 117 -10.25 -0.80 -3.00
C ALA A 117 -10.99 -0.05 -4.12
N SER A 118 -10.63 1.23 -4.36
CA SER A 118 -11.28 2.05 -5.38
C SER A 118 -10.84 1.72 -6.81
N HIS A 119 -9.72 1.01 -6.99
CA HIS A 119 -9.16 0.57 -8.27
C HIS A 119 -8.92 -0.94 -8.26
N ALA A 120 -9.90 -1.69 -7.71
CA ALA A 120 -9.79 -3.13 -7.57
C ALA A 120 -9.57 -3.82 -8.93
N ASP A 121 -8.49 -4.60 -8.98
CA ASP A 121 -8.06 -5.37 -10.15
C ASP A 121 -7.14 -6.51 -9.67
N ARG A 122 -6.73 -7.40 -10.57
CA ARG A 122 -5.73 -8.42 -10.28
C ARG A 122 -4.34 -7.76 -10.22
N TYR A 123 -3.86 -7.49 -9.01
CA TYR A 123 -2.48 -7.08 -8.72
C TYR A 123 -1.62 -8.31 -8.37
N GLY A 124 -0.30 -8.17 -8.41
CA GLY A 124 0.63 -9.15 -7.85
C GLY A 124 0.41 -9.34 -6.35
N GLY A 125 0.13 -8.26 -5.64
CA GLY A 125 -0.27 -8.28 -4.24
C GLY A 125 -0.42 -6.90 -3.65
N VAL A 126 -1.01 -6.85 -2.46
CA VAL A 126 -1.12 -5.62 -1.66
C VAL A 126 -0.62 -5.91 -0.24
N VAL A 127 0.32 -5.12 0.25
CA VAL A 127 0.94 -5.28 1.57
C VAL A 127 0.69 -4.02 2.39
N LEU A 128 -0.03 -4.15 3.49
CA LEU A 128 -0.49 -3.04 4.31
C LEU A 128 0.06 -3.20 5.73
N TYR A 129 1.12 -2.46 6.03
CA TYR A 129 1.71 -2.43 7.36
C TYR A 129 1.06 -1.34 8.20
N THR A 130 0.38 -1.71 9.26
CA THR A 130 -0.30 -0.81 10.21
C THR A 130 -1.19 0.22 9.51
N GLY A 131 -2.16 -0.24 8.74
CA GLY A 131 -3.08 0.62 8.00
C GLY A 131 -4.42 -0.05 7.71
N GLY A 132 -5.35 0.70 7.14
CA GLY A 132 -6.67 0.24 6.73
C GLY A 132 -7.45 1.30 5.97
N LEU A 133 -8.67 1.00 5.57
CA LEU A 133 -9.53 1.87 4.77
C LEU A 133 -9.83 3.20 5.46
N LEU A 134 -9.96 4.25 4.65
CA LEU A 134 -10.26 5.61 5.11
C LEU A 134 -11.72 5.78 5.51
N GLY A 135 -11.96 6.61 6.52
CA GLY A 135 -13.29 7.02 6.96
C GLY A 135 -13.50 6.90 8.47
N PRO A 136 -14.50 7.62 9.02
CA PRO A 136 -14.81 7.59 10.44
C PRO A 136 -15.28 6.21 10.92
N PRO A 137 -15.32 5.97 12.24
CA PRO A 137 -15.95 4.77 12.79
C PRO A 137 -17.39 4.64 12.32
N GLY A 138 -17.81 3.41 11.98
CA GLY A 138 -19.15 3.13 11.45
C GLY A 138 -19.30 3.39 9.94
N THR A 139 -18.21 3.72 9.22
CA THR A 139 -18.25 3.83 7.76
C THR A 139 -18.65 2.48 7.14
N THR A 140 -19.59 2.53 6.21
CA THR A 140 -19.92 1.41 5.33
C THR A 140 -19.23 1.63 4.00
N TRP A 141 -18.29 0.74 3.67
CA TRP A 141 -17.56 0.81 2.39
C TRP A 141 -18.27 -0.01 1.31
N SER A 142 -18.47 0.63 0.15
CA SER A 142 -19.01 0.00 -1.06
C SER A 142 -18.14 0.43 -2.24
N TYR A 143 -17.33 -0.49 -2.72
CA TYR A 143 -16.47 -0.31 -3.88
C TYR A 143 -16.92 -1.24 -5.00
N GLY A 144 -16.74 -0.80 -6.25
CA GLY A 144 -16.93 -1.65 -7.42
C GLY A 144 -15.69 -2.47 -7.76
N GLY A 145 -15.84 -3.42 -8.69
CA GLY A 145 -14.73 -4.25 -9.16
C GLY A 145 -14.47 -5.48 -8.29
N SER A 146 -13.39 -6.19 -8.60
CA SER A 146 -12.96 -7.39 -7.90
C SER A 146 -11.45 -7.50 -7.93
N PHE A 147 -10.87 -8.04 -6.88
CA PHE A 147 -9.44 -8.35 -6.80
C PHE A 147 -9.01 -9.61 -7.55
N GLY A 148 -9.97 -10.45 -8.00
CA GLY A 148 -9.66 -11.64 -8.78
C GLY A 148 -8.68 -12.60 -8.09
N GLY A 149 -8.75 -12.70 -6.76
CA GLY A 149 -7.83 -13.52 -5.95
C GLY A 149 -6.48 -12.87 -5.64
N THR A 150 -6.29 -11.56 -5.83
CA THR A 150 -5.06 -10.85 -5.41
C THR A 150 -4.74 -11.16 -3.94
N PRO A 151 -3.50 -11.59 -3.61
CA PRO A 151 -3.08 -11.73 -2.23
C PRO A 151 -3.01 -10.35 -1.56
N ILE A 152 -3.67 -10.19 -0.42
CA ILE A 152 -3.62 -8.95 0.37
C ILE A 152 -3.20 -9.29 1.80
N PHE A 153 -2.12 -8.69 2.25
CA PHE A 153 -1.65 -8.76 3.63
C PHE A 153 -2.04 -7.51 4.40
N LEU A 154 -2.59 -7.70 5.58
CA LEU A 154 -2.81 -6.64 6.57
C LEU A 154 -2.10 -7.03 7.87
N GLY A 155 -1.09 -6.26 8.24
CA GLY A 155 -0.43 -6.35 9.54
C GLY A 155 -0.88 -5.24 10.46
N GLY A 156 -1.00 -5.53 11.75
CA GLY A 156 -1.37 -4.54 12.77
C GLY A 156 -1.05 -5.02 14.18
N SER A 157 -1.33 -4.19 15.18
CA SER A 157 -1.12 -4.52 16.59
C SER A 157 -2.37 -4.19 17.41
N ASP A 158 -2.58 -4.96 18.47
CA ASP A 158 -3.67 -4.76 19.43
C ASP A 158 -3.49 -3.52 20.32
N VAL A 159 -2.26 -3.00 20.40
CA VAL A 159 -1.89 -1.80 21.19
C VAL A 159 -1.43 -0.63 20.32
N ASP A 160 -1.70 -0.66 19.01
CA ASP A 160 -1.36 0.46 18.11
C ASP A 160 -2.21 1.69 18.45
N ALA A 161 -1.56 2.78 18.84
CA ALA A 161 -2.22 4.04 19.21
C ALA A 161 -2.75 4.84 18.00
N HIS A 162 -2.35 4.48 16.77
CA HIS A 162 -2.71 5.20 15.54
C HIS A 162 -3.73 4.46 14.70
N VAL A 163 -3.59 3.13 14.57
CA VAL A 163 -4.46 2.30 13.75
C VAL A 163 -5.10 1.21 14.61
N PRO A 164 -6.37 1.40 15.03
CA PRO A 164 -7.06 0.41 15.83
C PRO A 164 -7.19 -0.94 15.12
N LYS A 165 -6.99 -2.05 15.87
CA LYS A 165 -7.22 -3.41 15.37
C LYS A 165 -8.55 -3.55 14.63
N THR A 166 -9.61 -2.97 15.16
CA THR A 166 -10.95 -3.01 14.54
C THR A 166 -10.96 -2.49 13.10
N ARG A 167 -10.14 -1.48 12.77
CA ARG A 167 -10.04 -0.97 11.41
C ARG A 167 -9.29 -1.95 10.50
N VAL A 168 -8.32 -2.68 11.01
CA VAL A 168 -7.65 -3.75 10.26
C VAL A 168 -8.67 -4.85 9.94
N ASP A 169 -9.42 -5.32 10.93
CA ASP A 169 -10.48 -6.35 10.80
C ASP A 169 -11.56 -5.90 9.77
N GLU A 170 -12.06 -4.66 9.89
CA GLU A 170 -13.05 -4.09 8.94
C GLU A 170 -12.52 -4.06 7.51
N SER A 171 -11.26 -3.64 7.34
CA SER A 171 -10.63 -3.56 6.01
C SER A 171 -10.42 -4.94 5.40
N ALA A 172 -9.96 -5.92 6.19
CA ALA A 172 -9.80 -7.30 5.77
C ALA A 172 -11.14 -7.87 5.27
N ALA A 173 -12.23 -7.65 6.00
CA ALA A 173 -13.57 -8.09 5.61
C ALA A 173 -14.05 -7.43 4.30
N VAL A 174 -13.71 -6.16 4.06
CA VAL A 174 -14.02 -5.49 2.79
C VAL A 174 -13.26 -6.14 1.64
N PHE A 175 -11.95 -6.33 1.77
CA PHE A 175 -11.13 -6.92 0.71
C PHE A 175 -11.54 -8.37 0.40
N GLN A 176 -11.90 -9.16 1.42
CA GLN A 176 -12.44 -10.52 1.22
C GLN A 176 -13.73 -10.50 0.38
N ARG A 177 -14.68 -9.60 0.72
CA ARG A 177 -15.93 -9.45 -0.06
C ARG A 177 -15.68 -9.01 -1.50
N MET A 178 -14.58 -8.31 -1.75
CA MET A 178 -14.14 -7.90 -3.09
C MET A 178 -13.33 -8.97 -3.83
N GLY A 179 -13.23 -10.19 -3.28
CA GLY A 179 -12.59 -11.34 -3.94
C GLY A 179 -11.07 -11.39 -3.82
N ALA A 180 -10.49 -10.76 -2.80
CA ALA A 180 -9.08 -10.91 -2.45
C ALA A 180 -8.81 -12.18 -1.63
N THR A 181 -7.59 -12.71 -1.73
CA THR A 181 -7.05 -13.71 -0.80
C THR A 181 -6.36 -12.97 0.35
N VAL A 182 -7.06 -12.81 1.47
CA VAL A 182 -6.61 -11.96 2.58
C VAL A 182 -5.87 -12.78 3.64
N THR A 183 -4.70 -12.30 4.02
CA THR A 183 -3.94 -12.72 5.21
C THR A 183 -3.91 -11.55 6.19
N GLU A 184 -4.57 -11.70 7.32
CA GLU A 184 -4.59 -10.73 8.41
C GLU A 184 -3.74 -11.25 9.59
N LYS A 185 -2.86 -10.40 10.12
CA LYS A 185 -2.01 -10.69 11.27
C LYS A 185 -2.06 -9.56 12.29
N ILE A 186 -2.48 -9.87 13.49
CA ILE A 186 -2.44 -8.94 14.64
C ILE A 186 -1.35 -9.41 15.59
N TYR A 187 -0.36 -8.55 15.83
CA TYR A 187 0.80 -8.83 16.66
C TYR A 187 0.60 -8.24 18.06
N PRO A 188 0.45 -9.08 19.10
CA PRO A 188 0.20 -8.60 20.45
C PRO A 188 1.36 -7.75 20.98
N GLY A 189 1.06 -6.56 21.50
CA GLY A 189 2.02 -5.68 22.15
C GLY A 189 3.07 -5.03 21.23
N MET A 190 2.98 -5.18 19.91
CA MET A 190 3.99 -4.66 18.97
C MET A 190 3.99 -3.14 18.87
N GLY A 191 2.82 -2.50 18.97
CA GLY A 191 2.66 -1.06 18.72
C GLY A 191 2.67 -0.70 17.23
N HIS A 192 3.10 0.54 16.91
CA HIS A 192 3.07 1.07 15.53
C HIS A 192 4.39 0.83 14.81
N LEU A 193 4.71 -0.42 14.51
CA LEU A 193 5.98 -0.88 13.93
C LEU A 193 5.73 -1.89 12.80
N VAL A 194 6.81 -2.26 12.11
CA VAL A 194 6.86 -3.38 11.17
C VAL A 194 7.83 -4.40 11.75
N ASN A 195 7.47 -5.68 11.76
CA ASN A 195 8.29 -6.76 12.27
C ASN A 195 8.84 -7.65 11.13
N GLU A 196 9.71 -8.61 11.51
CA GLU A 196 10.36 -9.50 10.55
C GLU A 196 9.37 -10.46 9.86
N GLU A 197 8.29 -10.89 10.54
CA GLU A 197 7.28 -11.77 9.94
C GLU A 197 6.51 -11.07 8.82
N GLU A 198 6.20 -9.78 9.00
CA GLU A 198 5.56 -8.95 7.97
C GLU A 198 6.47 -8.77 6.74
N LEU A 199 7.77 -8.53 6.97
CA LEU A 199 8.76 -8.44 5.89
C LEU A 199 8.94 -9.80 5.19
N ALA A 200 8.93 -10.91 5.96
CA ALA A 200 9.00 -12.26 5.40
C ALA A 200 7.80 -12.56 4.49
N PHE A 201 6.59 -12.12 4.85
CA PHE A 201 5.42 -12.26 3.99
C PHE A 201 5.62 -11.55 2.64
N ALA A 202 6.11 -10.31 2.68
CA ALA A 202 6.37 -9.56 1.44
C ALA A 202 7.44 -10.24 0.57
N ARG A 203 8.50 -10.81 1.17
CA ARG A 203 9.51 -11.61 0.44
C ARG A 203 8.89 -12.82 -0.26
N THR A 204 8.12 -13.64 0.49
CA THR A 204 7.43 -14.80 -0.07
C THR A 204 6.53 -14.43 -1.24
N LEU A 205 5.74 -13.37 -1.09
CA LEU A 205 4.89 -12.85 -2.16
C LEU A 205 5.69 -12.49 -3.42
N LEU A 206 6.84 -11.80 -3.26
CA LEU A 206 7.71 -11.44 -4.37
C LEU A 206 8.33 -12.67 -5.04
N ASP A 207 8.69 -13.69 -4.26
CA ASP A 207 9.24 -14.96 -4.78
C ASP A 207 8.18 -15.72 -5.61
N GLU A 208 6.95 -15.81 -5.13
CA GLU A 208 5.85 -16.46 -5.84
C GLU A 208 5.54 -15.80 -7.18
N ILE A 209 5.50 -14.45 -7.22
CA ILE A 209 5.22 -13.70 -8.45
C ILE A 209 6.35 -13.89 -9.47
N SER A 210 7.59 -13.96 -9.00
CA SER A 210 8.77 -14.08 -9.88
C SER A 210 9.00 -15.51 -10.35
N GLY A 211 8.57 -16.52 -9.58
CA GLY A 211 8.75 -17.95 -9.91
C GLY A 211 7.63 -18.56 -10.75
N GLY A 212 6.53 -17.84 -10.96
CA GLY A 212 5.34 -18.30 -11.69
C GLY A 212 5.32 -17.95 -13.19
N GLY A 213 6.50 -17.63 -13.80
CA GLY A 213 6.66 -17.31 -15.22
C GLY A 213 7.06 -18.49 -16.09
#